data_0d0f4e627d51ee4fff3a6aa043fa7164
#
_entry.id   0d0f4e627d51ee4fff3a6aa043fa7164
#
_cell.length_a   1.000
_cell.length_b   1.000
_cell.length_c   1.000
_cell.angle_alpha   90.00
_cell.angle_beta   90.00
_cell.angle_gamma   90.00
#
_symmetry.space_group_name_H-M   'P 1'
#
loop_
_entity.id
_entity.type
_entity.pdbx_description
1 polymer ?
#
loop_
_entity_poly.entity_id
_entity_poly.type
_entity_poly.pdbx_seq_one_letter_code
_entity_poly.pdbx_strand_id
1 'polypeptide(L)'
;MNRSHRPPTGRAPTFLAIYLNDHLTGANGGVELLRRAAAAHQGSVLGTSLRSLGEQVAQDRQSLLTLMADLDVPVMRTRAALGRIAEKVGRLKLNGRVLSRSPLSDVLELEAMRMGVEGKAACWRSLRSLARTDPRIDVSMIEELIGRAEQQVRALEAMRSACASQLFAREARGRAATPHAAQAVWRRGHLRGLPRTGPG
;
A
#
# COMPACT_ATOMS: atom_id res chain seq x y z
N MET A 1 39.21 -18.67 -40.12
CA MET A 1 39.17 -18.83 -38.68
C MET A 1 37.90 -18.13 -38.17
N ASN A 2 36.82 -18.88 -37.97
CA ASN A 2 35.50 -18.36 -37.61
C ASN A 2 35.36 -18.49 -36.09
N ARG A 3 35.49 -17.38 -35.33
CA ARG A 3 35.26 -17.38 -33.89
C ARG A 3 33.75 -17.30 -33.67
N SER A 4 33.16 -18.45 -33.38
CA SER A 4 31.78 -18.59 -32.92
C SER A 4 31.58 -17.74 -31.66
N HIS A 5 30.87 -16.63 -31.79
CA HIS A 5 30.41 -15.82 -30.67
C HIS A 5 29.31 -16.61 -29.98
N ARG A 6 29.69 -17.38 -28.93
CA ARG A 6 28.74 -18.05 -28.05
C ARG A 6 28.14 -16.98 -27.16
N PRO A 7 26.81 -16.73 -27.15
CA PRO A 7 26.21 -15.79 -26.25
C PRO A 7 26.46 -16.23 -24.81
N PRO A 8 26.67 -15.31 -23.85
CA PRO A 8 26.84 -15.69 -22.47
C PRO A 8 25.61 -16.45 -22.00
N THR A 9 25.79 -17.68 -21.56
CA THR A 9 24.77 -18.50 -20.91
C THR A 9 24.38 -17.78 -19.62
N GLY A 10 23.28 -17.01 -19.64
CA GLY A 10 22.77 -16.31 -18.50
C GLY A 10 22.44 -17.32 -17.40
N ARG A 11 23.27 -17.35 -16.35
CA ARG A 11 22.99 -18.13 -15.16
C ARG A 11 21.64 -17.66 -14.60
N ALA A 12 20.75 -18.61 -14.27
CA ALA A 12 19.47 -18.29 -13.66
C ALA A 12 19.67 -17.40 -12.43
N PRO A 13 18.83 -16.38 -12.22
CA PRO A 13 18.96 -15.50 -11.07
C PRO A 13 18.83 -16.29 -9.76
N THR A 14 19.63 -15.94 -8.76
CA THR A 14 19.54 -16.54 -7.43
C THR A 14 18.23 -16.16 -6.74
N PHE A 15 17.77 -16.96 -5.77
CA PHE A 15 16.58 -16.61 -4.98
C PHE A 15 16.73 -15.27 -4.26
N LEU A 16 17.93 -14.95 -3.78
CA LEU A 16 18.22 -13.63 -3.20
C LEU A 16 18.02 -12.51 -4.23
N ALA A 17 18.53 -12.70 -5.47
CA ALA A 17 18.35 -11.70 -6.52
C ALA A 17 16.88 -11.50 -6.88
N ILE A 18 16.09 -12.55 -6.96
CA ILE A 18 14.64 -12.47 -7.19
C ILE A 18 13.98 -11.71 -6.05
N TYR A 19 14.26 -12.11 -4.80
CA TYR A 19 13.68 -11.53 -3.59
C TYR A 19 13.93 -10.03 -3.47
N LEU A 20 15.20 -9.59 -3.62
CA LEU A 20 15.54 -8.17 -3.51
C LEU A 20 14.97 -7.33 -4.66
N ASN A 21 14.91 -7.89 -5.87
CA ASN A 21 14.28 -7.19 -7.01
C ASN A 21 12.75 -7.06 -6.85
N ASP A 22 12.08 -8.04 -6.25
CA ASP A 22 10.65 -7.93 -5.91
C ASP A 22 10.43 -6.83 -4.86
N HIS A 23 11.28 -6.73 -3.84
CA HIS A 23 11.23 -5.65 -2.85
C HIS A 23 11.55 -4.28 -3.46
N LEU A 24 12.54 -4.18 -4.35
CA LEU A 24 12.86 -2.96 -5.07
C LEU A 24 11.68 -2.47 -5.94
N THR A 25 10.99 -3.41 -6.58
CA THR A 25 9.79 -3.09 -7.37
C THR A 25 8.66 -2.59 -6.45
N GLY A 26 8.47 -3.22 -5.28
CA GLY A 26 7.55 -2.75 -4.24
C GLY A 26 7.89 -1.35 -3.73
N ALA A 27 9.17 -1.07 -3.48
CA ALA A 27 9.65 0.23 -3.03
C ALA A 27 9.36 1.33 -4.07
N ASN A 28 9.58 1.06 -5.37
CA ASN A 28 9.23 2.01 -6.45
C ASN A 28 7.73 2.34 -6.43
N GLY A 29 6.86 1.33 -6.31
CA GLY A 29 5.42 1.52 -6.20
C GLY A 29 5.00 2.28 -4.95
N GLY A 30 5.65 2.01 -3.81
CA GLY A 30 5.41 2.69 -2.54
C GLY A 30 5.74 4.19 -2.59
N VAL A 31 6.91 4.56 -3.13
CA VAL A 31 7.30 5.96 -3.32
C VAL A 31 6.30 6.70 -4.21
N GLU A 32 5.88 6.09 -5.32
CA GLU A 32 4.92 6.72 -6.22
C GLU A 32 3.52 6.86 -5.60
N LEU A 33 3.08 5.86 -4.81
CA LEU A 33 1.80 5.93 -4.10
C LEU A 33 1.81 7.06 -3.06
N LEU A 34 2.87 7.17 -2.26
CA LEU A 34 3.04 8.23 -1.26
C LEU A 34 3.08 9.62 -1.92
N ARG A 35 3.81 9.76 -3.03
CA ARG A 35 3.88 11.01 -3.79
C ARG A 35 2.50 11.46 -4.28
N ARG A 36 1.70 10.54 -4.85
CA ARG A 36 0.34 10.85 -5.34
C ARG A 36 -0.60 11.19 -4.20
N ALA A 37 -0.55 10.44 -3.10
CA ALA A 37 -1.38 10.72 -1.93
C ALA A 37 -1.02 12.07 -1.29
N ALA A 38 0.27 12.40 -1.15
CA ALA A 38 0.71 13.69 -0.65
C ALA A 38 0.23 14.86 -1.54
N ALA A 39 0.30 14.71 -2.86
CA ALA A 39 -0.20 15.71 -3.80
C ALA A 39 -1.71 15.92 -3.69
N ALA A 40 -2.48 14.84 -3.51
CA ALA A 40 -3.93 14.90 -3.35
C ALA A 40 -4.37 15.57 -2.03
N HIS A 41 -3.50 15.58 -1.02
CA HIS A 41 -3.73 16.23 0.28
C HIS A 41 -2.87 17.49 0.48
N GLN A 42 -2.46 18.13 -0.62
CA GLN A 42 -1.64 19.34 -0.56
C GLN A 42 -2.28 20.42 0.34
N GLY A 43 -1.46 21.08 1.16
CA GLY A 43 -1.92 22.12 2.10
C GLY A 43 -2.55 21.60 3.40
N SER A 44 -2.64 20.28 3.59
CA SER A 44 -3.13 19.67 4.84
C SER A 44 -2.00 19.06 5.67
N VAL A 45 -2.27 18.82 6.96
CA VAL A 45 -1.36 18.10 7.87
C VAL A 45 -1.08 16.68 7.34
N LEU A 46 -2.10 16.00 6.81
CA LEU A 46 -1.95 14.67 6.21
C LEU A 46 -1.00 14.71 5.01
N GLY A 47 -1.16 15.70 4.13
CA GLY A 47 -0.29 15.84 2.95
C GLY A 47 1.17 16.12 3.32
N THR A 48 1.42 16.92 4.37
CA THR A 48 2.77 17.16 4.88
C THR A 48 3.39 15.89 5.44
N SER A 49 2.63 15.13 6.25
CA SER A 49 3.10 13.86 6.83
C SER A 49 3.39 12.81 5.76
N LEU A 50 2.53 12.70 4.75
CA LEU A 50 2.73 11.77 3.62
C LEU A 50 3.95 12.14 2.78
N ARG A 51 4.25 13.43 2.59
CA ARG A 51 5.44 13.89 1.87
C ARG A 51 6.71 13.49 2.63
N SER A 52 6.79 13.80 3.92
CA SER A 52 7.93 13.42 4.77
C SER A 52 8.15 11.91 4.78
N LEU A 53 7.07 11.13 4.89
CA LEU A 53 7.15 9.68 4.82
C LEU A 53 7.64 9.19 3.43
N GLY A 54 7.19 9.83 2.36
CA GLY A 54 7.64 9.53 0.99
C GLY A 54 9.13 9.74 0.79
N GLU A 55 9.69 10.80 1.36
CA GLU A 55 11.13 11.09 1.35
C GLU A 55 11.92 10.01 2.10
N GLN A 56 11.45 9.59 3.27
CA GLN A 56 12.07 8.50 4.03
C GLN A 56 12.03 7.17 3.27
N VAL A 57 10.89 6.82 2.66
CA VAL A 57 10.76 5.58 1.87
C VAL A 57 11.64 5.63 0.61
N ALA A 58 11.84 6.80 0.01
CA ALA A 58 12.79 6.98 -1.09
C ALA A 58 14.25 6.77 -0.63
N GLN A 59 14.62 7.22 0.57
CA GLN A 59 15.93 6.96 1.18
C GLN A 59 16.12 5.47 1.45
N ASP A 60 15.11 4.78 2.01
CA ASP A 60 15.15 3.33 2.26
C ASP A 60 15.32 2.54 0.95
N ARG A 61 14.64 2.98 -0.13
CA ARG A 61 14.84 2.41 -1.47
C ARG A 61 16.30 2.58 -1.95
N GLN A 62 16.91 3.72 -1.69
CA GLN A 62 18.32 3.95 -2.05
C GLN A 62 19.24 3.04 -1.24
N SER A 63 18.98 2.86 0.05
CA SER A 63 19.71 1.90 0.90
C SER A 63 19.60 0.47 0.36
N LEU A 64 18.42 0.06 -0.13
CA LEU A 64 18.26 -1.25 -0.77
C LEU A 64 19.12 -1.38 -2.04
N LEU A 65 19.18 -0.34 -2.87
CA LEU A 65 20.03 -0.35 -4.07
C LEU A 65 21.51 -0.46 -3.74
N THR A 66 21.99 0.25 -2.72
CA THR A 66 23.37 0.16 -2.23
C THR A 66 23.67 -1.26 -1.76
N LEU A 67 22.82 -1.85 -0.90
CA LEU A 67 22.97 -3.23 -0.44
C LEU A 67 22.96 -4.24 -1.58
N MET A 68 22.11 -4.05 -2.59
CA MET A 68 22.11 -4.92 -3.78
C MET A 68 23.44 -4.83 -4.52
N ALA A 69 24.04 -3.64 -4.64
CA ALA A 69 25.35 -3.47 -5.27
C ALA A 69 26.47 -4.14 -4.45
N ASP A 70 26.48 -3.98 -3.13
CA ASP A 70 27.47 -4.58 -2.23
C ASP A 70 27.39 -6.12 -2.25
N LEU A 71 26.20 -6.68 -2.50
CA LEU A 71 25.93 -8.11 -2.62
C LEU A 71 26.10 -8.66 -4.04
N ASP A 72 26.56 -7.87 -5.01
CA ASP A 72 26.65 -8.22 -6.42
C ASP A 72 25.31 -8.68 -7.02
N VAL A 73 24.18 -8.15 -6.52
CA VAL A 73 22.84 -8.47 -7.01
C VAL A 73 22.44 -7.47 -8.10
N PRO A 74 22.32 -7.89 -9.36
CA PRO A 74 21.94 -6.99 -10.44
C PRO A 74 20.49 -6.52 -10.32
N VAL A 75 20.24 -5.25 -10.66
CA VAL A 75 18.88 -4.72 -10.80
C VAL A 75 18.24 -5.27 -12.07
N MET A 76 17.21 -6.10 -11.91
CA MET A 76 16.47 -6.70 -13.02
C MET A 76 15.30 -5.80 -13.43
N ARG A 77 15.35 -5.29 -14.67
CA ARG A 77 14.24 -4.53 -15.27
C ARG A 77 13.24 -5.48 -15.93
N THR A 78 12.56 -6.32 -15.15
CA THR A 78 11.60 -7.27 -15.71
C THR A 78 10.19 -6.69 -15.72
N ARG A 79 9.54 -6.70 -16.91
CA ARG A 79 8.11 -6.39 -17.08
C ARG A 79 7.20 -7.30 -16.22
N ALA A 80 7.66 -8.50 -15.90
CA ALA A 80 6.96 -9.47 -15.05
C ALA A 80 6.83 -9.01 -13.59
N ALA A 81 7.80 -8.26 -13.03
CA ALA A 81 7.71 -7.71 -11.68
C ALA A 81 6.62 -6.62 -11.59
N LEU A 82 6.49 -5.78 -12.61
CA LEU A 82 5.43 -4.77 -12.72
C LEU A 82 4.04 -5.41 -12.80
N GLY A 83 3.89 -6.54 -13.51
CA GLY A 83 2.63 -7.27 -13.61
C GLY A 83 2.13 -7.81 -12.27
N ARG A 84 3.02 -8.37 -11.46
CA ARG A 84 2.67 -8.91 -10.12
C ARG A 84 2.23 -7.85 -9.12
N ILE A 85 2.81 -6.66 -9.19
CA ILE A 85 2.38 -5.54 -8.33
C ILE A 85 1.10 -4.93 -8.86
N ALA A 86 0.95 -4.76 -10.18
CA ALA A 86 -0.29 -4.30 -10.79
C ALA A 86 -1.46 -5.25 -10.45
N GLU A 87 -1.24 -6.56 -10.37
CA GLU A 87 -2.24 -7.54 -9.94
C GLU A 87 -2.60 -7.38 -8.44
N LYS A 88 -1.60 -7.23 -7.55
CA LYS A 88 -1.85 -6.99 -6.12
C LYS A 88 -2.56 -5.65 -5.88
N VAL A 89 -2.15 -4.58 -6.56
CA VAL A 89 -2.78 -3.24 -6.48
C VAL A 89 -4.12 -3.23 -7.23
N GLY A 90 -4.25 -4.00 -8.30
CA GLY A 90 -5.50 -4.16 -9.05
C GLY A 90 -6.61 -4.81 -8.23
N ARG A 91 -6.27 -5.75 -7.34
CA ARG A 91 -7.24 -6.34 -6.39
C ARG A 91 -7.76 -5.33 -5.36
N LEU A 92 -6.99 -4.29 -5.03
CA LEU A 92 -7.43 -3.16 -4.20
C LEU A 92 -8.33 -2.18 -4.97
N LYS A 93 -8.30 -2.18 -6.32
CA LYS A 93 -9.15 -1.36 -7.19
C LYS A 93 -10.55 -1.90 -7.43
N LEU A 94 -10.92 -3.07 -6.90
CA LEU A 94 -12.17 -3.79 -7.21
C LEU A 94 -13.45 -3.14 -6.65
N ASN A 95 -13.41 -1.96 -6.04
CA ASN A 95 -14.61 -1.24 -5.61
C ASN A 95 -15.13 -0.22 -6.65
N GLY A 96 -14.93 -0.45 -7.95
CA GLY A 96 -15.75 0.08 -9.04
C GLY A 96 -15.91 1.61 -9.20
N ARG A 97 -15.18 2.45 -8.43
CA ARG A 97 -15.25 3.91 -8.55
C ARG A 97 -13.86 4.53 -8.78
N VAL A 98 -13.47 4.57 -10.04
CA VAL A 98 -12.16 5.14 -10.49
C VAL A 98 -12.20 6.66 -10.63
N LEU A 99 -13.35 7.34 -10.48
CA LEU A 99 -13.56 8.72 -10.92
C LEU A 99 -13.80 9.77 -9.84
N SER A 100 -13.94 9.41 -8.56
CA SER A 100 -13.91 10.39 -7.47
C SER A 100 -13.19 9.83 -6.27
N ARG A 101 -12.15 10.55 -5.78
CA ARG A 101 -11.48 10.25 -4.53
C ARG A 101 -12.50 10.31 -3.39
N SER A 102 -12.87 9.16 -2.85
CA SER A 102 -13.76 9.10 -1.69
C SER A 102 -12.95 9.13 -0.39
N PRO A 103 -13.50 9.59 0.73
CA PRO A 103 -12.82 9.50 2.03
C PRO A 103 -12.39 8.07 2.41
N LEU A 104 -13.08 7.04 1.92
CA LEU A 104 -12.69 5.64 2.09
C LEU A 104 -11.40 5.31 1.32
N SER A 105 -11.14 5.97 0.19
CA SER A 105 -9.90 5.78 -0.56
C SER A 105 -8.67 6.12 0.27
N ASP A 106 -8.73 7.13 1.12
CA ASP A 106 -7.62 7.53 1.99
C ASP A 106 -7.30 6.44 3.01
N VAL A 107 -8.33 5.82 3.61
CA VAL A 107 -8.14 4.70 4.55
C VAL A 107 -7.48 3.51 3.85
N LEU A 108 -7.99 3.11 2.68
CA LEU A 108 -7.48 1.95 1.93
C LEU A 108 -6.06 2.19 1.38
N GLU A 109 -5.74 3.41 0.92
CA GLU A 109 -4.40 3.77 0.47
C GLU A 109 -3.39 3.71 1.64
N LEU A 110 -3.75 4.22 2.82
CA LEU A 110 -2.92 4.15 4.02
C LEU A 110 -2.71 2.71 4.49
N GLU A 111 -3.73 1.84 4.40
CA GLU A 111 -3.60 0.40 4.65
C GLU A 111 -2.61 -0.26 3.68
N ALA A 112 -2.72 0.03 2.39
CA ALA A 112 -1.81 -0.50 1.38
C ALA A 112 -0.36 -0.04 1.61
N MET A 113 -0.15 1.24 1.96
CA MET A 113 1.16 1.78 2.32
C MET A 113 1.74 1.08 3.55
N ARG A 114 0.91 0.89 4.61
CA ARG A 114 1.31 0.20 5.83
C ARG A 114 1.76 -1.24 5.54
N MET A 115 0.98 -2.00 4.76
CA MET A 115 1.37 -3.35 4.34
C MET A 115 2.67 -3.36 3.54
N GLY A 116 2.91 -2.37 2.68
CA GLY A 116 4.16 -2.23 1.93
C GLY A 116 5.37 -1.99 2.85
N VAL A 117 5.22 -1.16 3.88
CA VAL A 117 6.27 -0.88 4.86
C VAL A 117 6.53 -2.10 5.76
N GLU A 118 5.50 -2.85 6.15
CA GLU A 118 5.69 -4.14 6.86
C GLU A 118 6.47 -5.15 6.01
N GLY A 119 6.16 -5.25 4.72
CA GLY A 119 6.93 -6.07 3.78
C GLY A 119 8.40 -5.63 3.70
N LYS A 120 8.67 -4.32 3.66
CA LYS A 120 10.02 -3.75 3.71
C LYS A 120 10.74 -4.13 5.02
N ALA A 121 10.08 -4.00 6.17
CA ALA A 121 10.64 -4.40 7.46
C ALA A 121 11.01 -5.91 7.48
N ALA A 122 10.19 -6.76 6.88
CA ALA A 122 10.48 -8.18 6.72
C ALA A 122 11.73 -8.40 5.84
N CYS A 123 11.90 -7.60 4.78
CA CYS A 123 13.10 -7.64 3.94
C CYS A 123 14.36 -7.32 4.77
N TRP A 124 14.36 -6.26 5.56
CA TRP A 124 15.49 -5.89 6.42
C TRP A 124 15.81 -6.98 7.45
N ARG A 125 14.79 -7.58 8.07
CA ARG A 125 14.97 -8.70 9.00
C ARG A 125 15.60 -9.94 8.33
N SER A 126 15.23 -10.22 7.07
CA SER A 126 15.85 -11.28 6.26
C SER A 126 17.33 -10.99 5.97
N LEU A 127 17.66 -9.75 5.61
CA LEU A 127 19.05 -9.32 5.39
C LEU A 127 19.87 -9.32 6.68
N ARG A 128 19.27 -8.98 7.83
CA ARG A 128 19.92 -9.14 9.14
C ARG A 128 20.30 -10.59 9.41
N SER A 129 19.44 -11.54 9.05
CA SER A 129 19.76 -12.97 9.21
C SER A 129 20.89 -13.39 8.28
N LEU A 130 20.93 -12.87 7.05
CA LEU A 130 22.00 -13.14 6.08
C LEU A 130 23.34 -12.55 6.54
N ALA A 131 23.35 -11.40 7.22
CA ALA A 131 24.55 -10.74 7.75
C ALA A 131 25.37 -11.64 8.69
N ARG A 132 24.76 -12.68 9.26
CA ARG A 132 25.48 -13.67 10.10
C ARG A 132 26.48 -14.51 9.29
N THR A 133 26.30 -14.61 7.99
CA THR A 133 27.12 -15.43 7.09
C THR A 133 27.73 -14.62 5.94
N ASP A 134 27.30 -13.40 5.72
CA ASP A 134 27.82 -12.51 4.68
C ASP A 134 28.31 -11.19 5.29
N PRO A 135 29.65 -11.01 5.42
CA PRO A 135 30.24 -9.84 6.09
C PRO A 135 30.09 -8.54 5.28
N ARG A 136 29.58 -8.59 4.05
CA ARG A 136 29.31 -7.39 3.23
C ARG A 136 28.07 -6.62 3.72
N ILE A 137 27.28 -7.21 4.60
CA ILE A 137 26.10 -6.58 5.17
C ILE A 137 26.45 -5.95 6.52
N ASP A 138 26.36 -4.63 6.58
CA ASP A 138 26.52 -3.90 7.85
C ASP A 138 25.25 -4.09 8.72
N VAL A 139 25.43 -4.82 9.83
CA VAL A 139 24.34 -5.10 10.77
C VAL A 139 23.79 -3.83 11.41
N SER A 140 24.63 -2.84 11.73
CA SER A 140 24.19 -1.60 12.38
C SER A 140 23.29 -0.80 11.45
N MET A 141 23.64 -0.69 10.18
CA MET A 141 22.80 -0.07 9.17
C MET A 141 21.45 -0.80 9.01
N ILE A 142 21.45 -2.12 9.03
CA ILE A 142 20.21 -2.90 8.93
C ILE A 142 19.31 -2.68 10.15
N GLU A 143 19.84 -2.60 11.36
CA GLU A 143 19.05 -2.31 12.57
C GLU A 143 18.42 -0.90 12.52
N GLU A 144 19.14 0.10 12.03
CA GLU A 144 18.59 1.43 11.79
C GLU A 144 17.41 1.40 10.77
N LEU A 145 17.57 0.63 9.68
CA LEU A 145 16.52 0.48 8.66
C LEU A 145 15.28 -0.25 9.21
N ILE A 146 15.44 -1.23 10.09
CA ILE A 146 14.35 -1.90 10.79
C ILE A 146 13.63 -0.91 11.71
N GLY A 147 14.37 -0.20 12.56
CA GLY A 147 13.80 0.79 13.49
C GLY A 147 13.02 1.89 12.76
N ARG A 148 13.56 2.39 11.63
CA ARG A 148 12.88 3.38 10.78
C ARG A 148 11.60 2.81 10.15
N ALA A 149 11.63 1.58 9.66
CA ALA A 149 10.44 0.94 9.11
C ALA A 149 9.34 0.77 10.16
N GLU A 150 9.68 0.42 11.40
CA GLU A 150 8.73 0.33 12.52
C GLU A 150 8.11 1.68 12.89
N GLN A 151 8.90 2.76 12.86
CA GLN A 151 8.39 4.11 13.04
C GLN A 151 7.42 4.51 11.94
N GLN A 152 7.71 4.18 10.69
CA GLN A 152 6.86 4.44 9.54
C GLN A 152 5.54 3.67 9.62
N VAL A 153 5.55 2.41 10.07
CA VAL A 153 4.33 1.61 10.32
C VAL A 153 3.44 2.30 11.36
N ARG A 154 4.02 2.76 12.48
CA ARG A 154 3.28 3.48 13.53
C ARG A 154 2.68 4.79 13.01
N ALA A 155 3.43 5.55 12.21
CA ALA A 155 2.96 6.80 11.63
C ALA A 155 1.79 6.56 10.65
N LEU A 156 1.90 5.55 9.79
CA LEU A 156 0.83 5.17 8.85
C LEU A 156 -0.42 4.70 9.59
N GLU A 157 -0.27 3.92 10.67
CA GLU A 157 -1.42 3.48 11.47
C GLU A 157 -2.11 4.64 12.16
N ALA A 158 -1.38 5.61 12.69
CA ALA A 158 -1.96 6.81 13.28
C ALA A 158 -2.77 7.63 12.25
N MET A 159 -2.21 7.84 11.05
CA MET A 159 -2.91 8.53 9.96
C MET A 159 -4.16 7.75 9.51
N ARG A 160 -4.04 6.43 9.32
CA ARG A 160 -5.16 5.56 8.92
C ARG A 160 -6.29 5.61 9.95
N SER A 161 -5.96 5.45 11.22
CA SER A 161 -6.93 5.45 12.31
C SER A 161 -7.67 6.81 12.41
N ALA A 162 -6.96 7.92 12.25
CA ALA A 162 -7.55 9.25 12.22
C ALA A 162 -8.53 9.42 11.04
N CYS A 163 -8.14 9.01 9.83
CA CYS A 163 -9.00 9.06 8.65
C CYS A 163 -10.24 8.18 8.81
N ALA A 164 -10.09 6.95 9.31
CA ALA A 164 -11.20 6.03 9.53
C ALA A 164 -12.18 6.57 10.57
N SER A 165 -11.69 7.07 11.71
CA SER A 165 -12.52 7.67 12.76
C SER A 165 -13.34 8.86 12.25
N GLN A 166 -12.72 9.76 11.47
CA GLN A 166 -13.42 10.90 10.87
C GLN A 166 -14.49 10.47 9.88
N LEU A 167 -14.18 9.49 9.02
CA LEU A 167 -15.10 8.96 8.02
C LEU A 167 -16.33 8.36 8.68
N PHE A 168 -16.16 7.41 9.60
CA PHE A 168 -17.27 6.69 10.22
C PHE A 168 -18.10 7.57 11.16
N ALA A 169 -17.46 8.54 11.85
CA ALA A 169 -18.20 9.53 12.61
C ALA A 169 -19.09 10.45 11.75
N ARG A 170 -18.66 10.80 10.53
CA ARG A 170 -19.49 11.54 9.56
C ARG A 170 -20.66 10.71 9.07
N GLU A 171 -20.46 9.45 8.76
CA GLU A 171 -21.53 8.53 8.36
C GLU A 171 -22.56 8.34 9.47
N ALA A 172 -22.13 8.13 10.71
CA ALA A 172 -23.03 7.98 11.86
C ALA A 172 -23.91 9.22 12.06
N ARG A 173 -23.32 10.43 11.97
CA ARG A 173 -24.06 11.69 12.05
C ARG A 173 -25.05 11.87 10.89
N GLY A 174 -24.65 11.52 9.66
CA GLY A 174 -25.52 11.59 8.48
C GLY A 174 -26.74 10.68 8.60
N ARG A 175 -26.56 9.46 9.12
CA ARG A 175 -27.66 8.52 9.38
C ARG A 175 -28.61 9.02 10.50
N ALA A 176 -28.07 9.63 11.55
CA ALA A 176 -28.86 10.18 12.65
C ALA A 176 -29.66 11.42 12.21
N ALA A 177 -29.12 12.21 11.27
CA ALA A 177 -29.80 13.39 10.73
C ALA A 177 -30.87 13.10 9.69
N THR A 178 -31.00 11.85 9.19
CA THR A 178 -32.06 11.42 8.28
C THR A 178 -33.19 10.79 9.11
N PRO A 179 -34.25 11.56 9.48
CA PRO A 179 -35.32 10.99 10.29
C PRO A 179 -36.08 9.96 9.47
N HIS A 180 -36.71 9.01 10.13
CA HIS A 180 -37.57 7.90 9.70
C HIS A 180 -38.65 8.17 8.62
N ALA A 181 -38.47 9.14 7.73
CA ALA A 181 -39.42 9.45 6.68
C ALA A 181 -39.65 8.26 5.70
N ALA A 182 -38.66 7.40 5.51
CA ALA A 182 -38.81 6.23 4.64
C ALA A 182 -39.67 5.11 5.24
N GLN A 183 -39.75 4.96 6.56
CA GLN A 183 -40.61 3.94 7.18
C GLN A 183 -42.09 4.37 7.27
N ALA A 184 -42.39 5.65 7.25
CA ALA A 184 -43.76 6.16 7.29
C ALA A 184 -44.50 5.98 5.94
N VAL A 185 -43.79 5.95 4.82
CA VAL A 185 -44.38 5.72 3.50
C VAL A 185 -44.79 4.25 3.32
N TRP A 186 -43.99 3.32 3.81
CA TRP A 186 -44.28 1.88 3.75
C TRP A 186 -45.53 1.48 4.58
N ARG A 187 -45.74 2.10 5.75
CA ARG A 187 -46.91 1.83 6.59
C ARG A 187 -48.22 2.41 6.01
N ARG A 188 -48.18 3.50 5.26
CA ARG A 188 -49.38 4.11 4.65
C ARG A 188 -49.84 3.40 3.38
N GLY A 189 -48.94 2.70 2.69
CA GLY A 189 -49.28 1.94 1.47
C GLY A 189 -50.07 0.66 1.72
N HIS A 190 -49.91 0.04 2.89
CA HIS A 190 -50.54 -1.25 3.20
C HIS A 190 -51.97 -1.14 3.80
N LEU A 191 -52.43 0.05 4.17
CA LEU A 191 -53.76 0.24 4.76
C LEU A 191 -54.88 0.64 3.76
N ARG A 192 -54.56 0.75 2.46
CA ARG A 192 -55.55 1.13 1.43
C ARG A 192 -56.12 -0.04 0.64
N GLY A 193 -55.87 -1.29 1.02
CA GLY A 193 -56.26 -2.47 0.23
C GLY A 193 -57.22 -3.48 0.92
N LEU A 194 -58.01 -3.10 1.93
CA LEU A 194 -59.00 -4.03 2.49
C LEU A 194 -60.40 -3.66 1.94
N PRO A 195 -61.10 -4.59 1.25
CA PRO A 195 -62.44 -4.37 0.82
C PRO A 195 -63.39 -4.35 2.05
N ARG A 196 -64.25 -3.32 2.12
CA ARG A 196 -65.33 -3.26 3.09
C ARG A 196 -66.40 -4.27 2.68
N THR A 197 -66.51 -5.38 3.42
CA THR A 197 -67.70 -6.23 3.37
C THR A 197 -68.78 -5.54 4.16
N GLY A 198 -69.83 -5.06 3.45
CA GLY A 198 -71.08 -4.57 4.04
C GLY A 198 -72.03 -5.71 4.39
N PRO A 199 -72.86 -5.56 5.43
CA PRO A 199 -73.86 -6.55 5.76
C PRO A 199 -75.10 -6.42 4.83
N GLY A 200 -75.58 -7.54 4.33
CA GLY A 200 -76.85 -7.77 3.74
C GLY A 200 -77.41 -9.07 4.22
#